data_96efa677ee5321f1ff58c019670cc021
#
_entry.id   96efa677ee5321f1ff58c019670cc021
#
_cell.length_a   1.000
_cell.length_b   1.000
_cell.length_c   1.000
_cell.angle_alpha   90.00
_cell.angle_beta   90.00
_cell.angle_gamma   90.00
#
_symmetry.space_group_name_H-M   'P 1'
#
loop_
_entity.id
_entity.type
_entity.pdbx_description
1 polymer ?
#
loop_
_entity_poly.entity_id
_entity_poly.type
_entity_poly.pdbx_seq_one_letter_code
_entity_poly.pdbx_strand_id
1 'polypeptide(L)'
;MKRYKLILFFNIFILLTASAQKIENLVELKQQSENRLFHRLDKAPRTPAFASEGYWVWGSSIVKGDDGKYHMFVSRFPKKLPFHPGWMVASEIVHAVSDIPQGPYRFSDIALPARGAQYWDGRSTHNPRILKQNGKYYLIYMGSTHPFAEPTYAQLTLDSPWCTVARANKRIGLAVADSPYGPWKRL
;
A
#
# COMPACT_ATOMS: atom_id res chain seq x y z
N MET A 1 -5.13 19.78 -66.24
CA MET A 1 -4.07 19.87 -65.22
C MET A 1 -4.33 20.85 -64.09
N LYS A 2 -4.98 21.97 -64.26
CA LYS A 2 -5.19 22.98 -63.19
C LYS A 2 -6.17 22.54 -62.07
N ARG A 3 -7.21 21.76 -62.35
CA ARG A 3 -8.21 21.32 -61.35
C ARG A 3 -7.64 20.30 -60.30
N TYR A 4 -6.77 19.41 -60.69
CA TYR A 4 -6.18 18.43 -59.77
C TYR A 4 -5.17 19.04 -58.76
N LYS A 5 -4.47 20.11 -59.16
CA LYS A 5 -3.58 20.83 -58.26
C LYS A 5 -4.34 21.53 -57.13
N LEU A 6 -5.53 22.07 -57.41
CA LEU A 6 -6.36 22.76 -56.43
C LEU A 6 -6.94 21.78 -55.39
N ILE A 7 -7.40 20.62 -55.85
CA ILE A 7 -7.93 19.57 -54.98
C ILE A 7 -6.84 19.00 -54.07
N LEU A 8 -5.62 18.83 -54.59
CA LEU A 8 -4.49 18.36 -53.79
C LEU A 8 -4.08 19.35 -52.70
N PHE A 9 -4.06 20.66 -53.03
CA PHE A 9 -3.78 21.73 -52.06
C PHE A 9 -4.83 21.83 -50.98
N PHE A 10 -6.11 21.65 -51.32
CA PHE A 10 -7.21 21.67 -50.34
C PHE A 10 -7.18 20.49 -49.39
N ASN A 11 -6.87 19.31 -49.85
CA ASN A 11 -6.70 18.10 -49.00
C ASN A 11 -5.48 18.21 -48.07
N ILE A 12 -4.37 18.75 -48.55
CA ILE A 12 -3.18 19.00 -47.73
C ILE A 12 -3.49 20.00 -46.62
N PHE A 13 -4.22 21.07 -46.95
CA PHE A 13 -4.62 22.12 -45.98
C PHE A 13 -5.54 21.52 -44.88
N ILE A 14 -6.52 20.69 -45.24
CA ILE A 14 -7.41 20.02 -44.30
C ILE A 14 -6.61 19.05 -43.38
N LEU A 15 -5.65 18.30 -43.91
CA LEU A 15 -4.80 17.42 -43.13
C LEU A 15 -3.89 18.19 -42.14
N LEU A 16 -3.37 19.32 -42.57
CA LEU A 16 -2.53 20.17 -41.70
C LEU A 16 -3.35 20.80 -40.56
N THR A 17 -4.57 21.29 -40.87
CA THR A 17 -5.46 21.86 -39.82
C THR A 17 -5.93 20.79 -38.83
N ALA A 18 -6.30 19.59 -39.30
CA ALA A 18 -6.66 18.48 -38.41
C ALA A 18 -5.51 18.02 -37.52
N SER A 19 -4.28 18.03 -38.04
CA SER A 19 -3.08 17.70 -37.27
C SER A 19 -2.77 18.77 -36.22
N ALA A 20 -2.90 20.05 -36.57
CA ALA A 20 -2.71 21.17 -35.64
C ALA A 20 -3.74 21.11 -34.50
N GLN A 21 -5.02 20.90 -34.82
CA GLN A 21 -6.08 20.75 -33.81
C GLN A 21 -5.84 19.58 -32.87
N LYS A 22 -5.34 18.46 -33.39
CA LYS A 22 -4.98 17.30 -32.57
C LYS A 22 -3.83 17.59 -31.62
N ILE A 23 -2.84 18.35 -32.07
CA ILE A 23 -1.69 18.79 -31.23
C ILE A 23 -2.17 19.75 -30.15
N GLU A 24 -2.99 20.76 -30.48
CA GLU A 24 -3.57 21.70 -29.51
C GLU A 24 -4.38 20.96 -28.44
N ASN A 25 -5.24 20.02 -28.84
CA ASN A 25 -6.03 19.21 -27.90
C ASN A 25 -5.13 18.36 -26.97
N LEU A 26 -4.03 17.79 -27.49
CA LEU A 26 -3.06 17.05 -26.67
C LEU A 26 -2.31 17.95 -25.68
N VAL A 27 -1.93 19.15 -26.11
CA VAL A 27 -1.29 20.15 -25.22
C VAL A 27 -2.25 20.59 -24.13
N GLU A 28 -3.51 20.88 -24.48
CA GLU A 28 -4.54 21.27 -23.51
C GLU A 28 -4.86 20.16 -22.51
N LEU A 29 -4.97 18.89 -22.96
CA LEU A 29 -5.14 17.72 -22.10
C LEU A 29 -3.94 17.54 -21.16
N LYS A 30 -2.72 17.73 -21.65
CA LYS A 30 -1.51 17.66 -20.83
C LYS A 30 -1.49 18.77 -19.79
N GLN A 31 -1.83 19.99 -20.17
CA GLN A 31 -1.89 21.15 -19.28
C GLN A 31 -3.00 21.01 -18.23
N GLN A 32 -4.15 20.44 -18.59
CA GLN A 32 -5.23 20.10 -17.64
C GLN A 32 -4.83 18.98 -16.69
N SER A 33 -4.06 18.00 -17.13
CA SER A 33 -3.57 16.91 -16.27
C SER A 33 -2.52 17.41 -15.28
N GLU A 34 -1.61 18.28 -15.70
CA GLU A 34 -0.60 18.91 -14.84
C GLU A 34 -1.25 19.84 -13.80
N ASN A 35 -2.31 20.59 -14.17
CA ASN A 35 -2.97 21.53 -13.26
C ASN A 35 -3.90 20.89 -12.23
N ARG A 36 -4.37 19.64 -12.41
CA ARG A 36 -5.43 19.08 -11.56
C ARG A 36 -4.96 18.27 -10.38
N LEU A 37 -3.85 17.55 -10.47
CA LEU A 37 -3.42 16.65 -9.41
C LEU A 37 -2.17 17.14 -8.68
N PHE A 38 -1.12 17.47 -9.42
CA PHE A 38 0.18 17.76 -8.82
C PHE A 38 0.30 19.12 -8.16
N HIS A 39 -0.44 20.14 -8.65
CA HIS A 39 -0.45 21.49 -8.03
C HIS A 39 -1.29 21.59 -6.75
N ARG A 40 -2.09 20.55 -6.44
CA ARG A 40 -2.88 20.46 -5.21
C ARG A 40 -2.24 19.60 -4.13
N LEU A 41 -1.13 18.94 -4.46
CA LEU A 41 -0.41 18.13 -3.50
C LEU A 41 0.62 19.00 -2.79
N ASP A 42 0.45 19.18 -1.50
CA ASP A 42 1.50 19.72 -0.65
C ASP A 42 2.73 18.83 -0.71
N LYS A 43 3.91 19.42 -0.50
CA LYS A 43 5.14 18.64 -0.36
C LYS A 43 4.95 17.63 0.77
N ALA A 44 5.25 16.37 0.49
CA ALA A 44 5.24 15.34 1.52
C ALA A 44 6.12 15.77 2.71
N PRO A 45 5.62 15.69 3.94
CA PRO A 45 6.43 16.01 5.12
C PRO A 45 7.66 15.10 5.17
N ARG A 46 8.79 15.65 5.61
CA ARG A 46 10.04 14.87 5.75
C ARG A 46 10.00 13.91 6.95
N THR A 47 9.11 14.16 7.91
CA THR A 47 8.89 13.30 9.06
C THR A 47 7.86 12.23 8.72
N PRO A 48 8.10 10.96 9.06
CA PRO A 48 7.13 9.91 8.80
C PRO A 48 5.87 10.12 9.63
N ALA A 49 4.71 9.80 9.06
CA ALA A 49 3.44 9.85 9.77
C ALA A 49 3.39 8.85 10.95
N PHE A 50 4.11 7.74 10.85
CA PHE A 50 4.32 6.75 11.90
C PHE A 50 5.73 6.18 11.81
N ALA A 51 6.38 6.03 12.95
CA ALA A 51 7.66 5.35 13.11
C ALA A 51 7.60 4.42 14.32
N SER A 52 8.37 3.34 14.29
CA SER A 52 8.51 2.40 15.40
C SER A 52 10.00 2.13 15.62
N GLU A 53 10.53 2.50 16.77
CA GLU A 53 11.93 2.31 17.07
C GLU A 53 12.32 0.82 17.02
N GLY A 54 13.46 0.52 16.41
CA GLY A 54 13.92 -0.86 16.23
C GLY A 54 13.19 -1.65 15.15
N TYR A 55 12.24 -1.05 14.43
CA TYR A 55 11.45 -1.72 13.39
C TYR A 55 11.54 -1.03 12.03
N TRP A 56 11.51 -1.82 10.97
CA TRP A 56 11.13 -1.38 9.64
C TRP A 56 9.61 -1.23 9.58
N VAL A 57 9.11 -0.13 9.05
CA VAL A 57 7.68 0.17 8.90
C VAL A 57 7.35 0.33 7.42
N TRP A 58 6.26 -0.29 6.97
CA TRP A 58 5.86 -0.26 5.57
C TRP A 58 4.39 -0.64 5.37
N GLY A 59 3.81 -0.24 4.23
CA GLY A 59 2.46 -0.63 3.81
C GLY A 59 1.39 -0.36 4.86
N SER A 60 0.71 0.78 4.77
CA SER A 60 -0.35 1.15 5.71
C SER A 60 -1.70 1.33 5.04
N SER A 61 -2.76 1.24 5.84
CA SER A 61 -4.13 1.59 5.49
C SER A 61 -4.78 2.31 6.66
N ILE A 62 -5.59 3.34 6.37
CA ILE A 62 -6.18 4.22 7.38
C ILE A 62 -7.70 4.20 7.24
N VAL A 63 -8.39 4.25 8.38
CA VAL A 63 -9.85 4.40 8.47
C VAL A 63 -10.19 5.42 9.55
N LYS A 64 -11.27 6.19 9.38
CA LYS A 64 -11.82 7.02 10.44
C LYS A 64 -12.74 6.18 11.33
N GLY A 65 -12.50 6.18 12.63
CA GLY A 65 -13.30 5.47 13.63
C GLY A 65 -14.55 6.24 14.04
N ASP A 66 -15.43 5.57 14.79
CA ASP A 66 -16.61 6.20 15.38
C ASP A 66 -16.26 7.13 16.54
N ASP A 67 -15.09 6.98 17.12
CA ASP A 67 -14.49 7.87 18.12
C ASP A 67 -13.97 9.19 17.52
N GLY A 68 -14.13 9.37 16.18
CA GLY A 68 -13.68 10.54 15.46
C GLY A 68 -12.18 10.53 15.10
N LYS A 69 -11.41 9.58 15.59
CA LYS A 69 -9.97 9.44 15.35
C LYS A 69 -9.67 8.70 14.05
N TYR A 70 -8.41 8.78 13.63
CA TYR A 70 -7.90 8.05 12.47
C TYR A 70 -7.06 6.87 12.96
N HIS A 71 -7.40 5.69 12.47
CA HIS A 71 -6.79 4.41 12.83
C HIS A 71 -5.98 3.90 11.66
N MET A 72 -4.66 3.83 11.84
CA MET A 72 -3.72 3.30 10.87
C MET A 72 -3.38 1.85 11.24
N PHE A 73 -3.55 0.96 10.29
CA PHE A 73 -3.02 -0.40 10.35
C PHE A 73 -1.80 -0.45 9.44
N VAL A 74 -0.67 -0.89 9.96
CA VAL A 74 0.62 -0.79 9.27
C VAL A 74 1.48 -2.00 9.56
N SER A 75 2.21 -2.46 8.56
CA SER A 75 3.16 -3.56 8.69
C SER A 75 4.45 -3.09 9.32
N ARG A 76 5.00 -3.88 10.25
CA ARG A 76 6.36 -3.69 10.76
C ARG A 76 7.06 -5.03 10.98
N PHE A 77 8.38 -5.02 11.04
CA PHE A 77 9.21 -6.17 11.45
C PHE A 77 10.55 -5.67 12.00
N PRO A 78 11.25 -6.48 12.84
CA PRO A 78 12.46 -6.03 13.52
C PRO A 78 13.60 -5.69 12.57
N LYS A 79 14.32 -4.59 12.83
CA LYS A 79 15.52 -4.17 12.08
C LYS A 79 16.72 -5.10 12.24
N LYS A 80 16.67 -6.06 13.17
CA LYS A 80 17.66 -7.16 13.25
C LYS A 80 17.64 -8.08 12.02
N LEU A 81 16.62 -7.97 11.16
CA LEU A 81 16.53 -8.64 9.86
C LEU A 81 16.74 -7.63 8.73
N PRO A 82 17.29 -8.04 7.57
CA PRO A 82 17.40 -7.17 6.42
C PRO A 82 16.02 -6.70 5.95
N PHE A 83 15.90 -5.44 5.47
CA PHE A 83 14.61 -4.96 4.97
C PHE A 83 14.04 -5.91 3.92
N HIS A 84 14.86 -6.30 2.97
CA HIS A 84 14.51 -7.29 1.96
C HIS A 84 15.46 -8.48 2.11
N PRO A 85 14.95 -9.66 2.45
CA PRO A 85 13.56 -10.11 2.39
C PRO A 85 12.84 -10.24 3.75
N GLY A 86 13.29 -9.63 4.83
CA GLY A 86 12.76 -9.79 6.19
C GLY A 86 11.24 -9.61 6.30
N TRP A 87 10.67 -8.69 5.52
CA TRP A 87 9.23 -8.43 5.49
C TRP A 87 8.37 -9.67 5.18
N MET A 88 8.91 -10.64 4.42
CA MET A 88 8.18 -11.85 4.04
C MET A 88 7.99 -12.84 5.19
N VAL A 89 8.91 -12.84 6.15
CA VAL A 89 9.04 -13.92 7.14
C VAL A 89 8.72 -13.50 8.56
N ALA A 90 8.72 -12.19 8.87
CA ALA A 90 8.64 -11.71 10.24
C ALA A 90 7.74 -10.48 10.43
N SER A 91 6.93 -10.08 9.45
CA SER A 91 6.04 -8.93 9.58
C SER A 91 4.86 -9.21 10.50
N GLU A 92 4.48 -8.18 11.25
CA GLU A 92 3.23 -8.11 12.01
C GLU A 92 2.45 -6.85 11.63
N ILE A 93 1.14 -6.88 11.79
CA ILE A 93 0.29 -5.70 11.59
C ILE A 93 0.02 -5.07 12.95
N VAL A 94 0.44 -3.81 13.08
CA VAL A 94 0.17 -3.00 14.26
C VAL A 94 -0.87 -1.93 13.97
N HIS A 95 -1.48 -1.46 15.05
CA HIS A 95 -2.47 -0.40 15.05
C HIS A 95 -1.86 0.85 15.69
N ALA A 96 -2.09 2.00 15.05
CA ALA A 96 -1.68 3.31 15.54
C ALA A 96 -2.81 4.32 15.33
N VAL A 97 -2.87 5.35 16.18
CA VAL A 97 -4.00 6.29 16.25
C VAL A 97 -3.52 7.72 16.14
N SER A 98 -4.30 8.57 15.46
CA SER A 98 -4.08 10.00 15.34
C SER A 98 -5.41 10.77 15.38
N ASP A 99 -5.36 12.03 15.80
CA ASP A 99 -6.52 12.93 15.77
C ASP A 99 -6.75 13.52 14.36
N ILE A 100 -5.73 13.49 13.48
CA ILE A 100 -5.81 13.98 12.09
C ILE A 100 -5.29 12.94 11.09
N PRO A 101 -5.79 12.92 9.84
CA PRO A 101 -5.45 11.87 8.88
C PRO A 101 -3.97 11.83 8.47
N GLN A 102 -3.26 12.96 8.54
CA GLN A 102 -1.85 13.05 8.22
C GLN A 102 -0.92 12.53 9.31
N GLY A 103 -1.42 12.35 10.53
CA GLY A 103 -0.62 12.03 11.70
C GLY A 103 -0.09 13.28 12.42
N PRO A 104 0.83 13.12 13.37
CA PRO A 104 1.56 11.87 13.66
C PRO A 104 0.65 10.82 14.32
N TYR A 105 0.88 9.57 13.95
CA TYR A 105 0.22 8.43 14.57
C TYR A 105 1.02 7.91 15.74
N ARG A 106 0.33 7.55 16.82
CA ARG A 106 0.92 6.94 18.02
C ARG A 106 0.57 5.46 18.04
N PHE A 107 1.56 4.62 18.34
CA PHE A 107 1.34 3.18 18.51
C PHE A 107 0.28 2.93 19.58
N SER A 108 -0.65 2.05 19.29
CA SER A 108 -1.71 1.60 20.20
C SER A 108 -1.47 0.14 20.62
N ASP A 109 -1.49 -0.78 19.66
CA ASP A 109 -1.43 -2.21 19.93
C ASP A 109 -0.96 -3.01 18.71
N ILE A 110 -0.82 -4.32 18.88
CA ILE A 110 -0.58 -5.27 17.79
C ILE A 110 -1.92 -5.85 17.35
N ALA A 111 -2.41 -5.43 16.19
CA ALA A 111 -3.71 -5.87 15.69
C ALA A 111 -3.75 -7.36 15.34
N LEU A 112 -2.72 -7.85 14.65
CA LEU A 112 -2.60 -9.25 14.26
C LEU A 112 -1.24 -9.81 14.70
N PRO A 113 -1.10 -10.26 15.95
CA PRO A 113 0.14 -10.85 16.45
C PRO A 113 0.47 -12.17 15.77
N ALA A 114 1.76 -12.54 15.74
CA ALA A 114 2.20 -13.88 15.38
C ALA A 114 1.52 -14.94 16.29
N ARG A 115 1.12 -16.09 15.71
CA ARG A 115 0.39 -17.13 16.45
C ARG A 115 0.97 -18.54 16.28
N GLY A 116 2.19 -18.64 15.74
CA GLY A 116 2.92 -19.88 15.62
C GLY A 116 2.84 -20.52 14.23
N ALA A 117 3.84 -21.35 13.93
CA ALA A 117 4.04 -21.94 12.60
C ALA A 117 2.91 -22.87 12.14
N GLN A 118 2.10 -23.39 13.07
CA GLN A 118 0.96 -24.27 12.78
C GLN A 118 -0.20 -23.56 12.06
N TYR A 119 -0.23 -22.24 12.10
CA TYR A 119 -1.22 -21.45 11.38
C TYR A 119 -0.64 -20.93 10.06
N TRP A 120 -1.47 -20.86 9.03
CA TRP A 120 -1.07 -20.42 7.69
C TRP A 120 -0.51 -18.99 7.65
N ASP A 121 -0.93 -18.13 8.57
CA ASP A 121 -0.51 -16.73 8.76
C ASP A 121 0.25 -16.54 10.09
N GLY A 122 0.82 -17.60 10.62
CA GLY A 122 1.32 -17.62 12.00
C GLY A 122 2.67 -16.94 12.20
N ARG A 123 3.44 -16.75 11.13
CA ARG A 123 4.79 -16.17 11.21
C ARG A 123 4.87 -14.75 10.64
N SER A 124 4.02 -14.43 9.64
CA SER A 124 4.04 -13.11 9.02
C SER A 124 2.63 -12.66 8.64
N THR A 125 2.25 -11.45 9.01
CA THR A 125 1.07 -10.74 8.52
C THR A 125 1.48 -9.36 8.03
N HIS A 126 1.00 -8.96 6.84
CA HIS A 126 1.40 -7.70 6.21
C HIS A 126 0.39 -7.19 5.18
N ASN A 127 0.66 -6.02 4.58
CA ASN A 127 -0.20 -5.35 3.59
C ASN A 127 -1.65 -5.21 4.06
N PRO A 128 -1.88 -4.56 5.21
CA PRO A 128 -3.22 -4.38 5.72
C PRO A 128 -4.07 -3.50 4.79
N ARG A 129 -5.32 -3.87 4.62
CA ARG A 129 -6.37 -3.03 4.06
C ARG A 129 -7.52 -2.99 5.04
N ILE A 130 -7.72 -1.86 5.68
CA ILE A 130 -8.83 -1.65 6.62
C ILE A 130 -10.03 -1.04 5.90
N LEU A 131 -11.22 -1.58 6.19
CA LEU A 131 -12.51 -1.08 5.72
C LEU A 131 -13.46 -1.02 6.90
N LYS A 132 -14.39 -0.04 6.87
CA LYS A 132 -15.52 0.04 7.79
C LYS A 132 -16.79 -0.11 6.99
N GLN A 133 -17.64 -1.07 7.35
CA GLN A 133 -18.92 -1.32 6.70
C GLN A 133 -19.93 -1.89 7.70
N ASN A 134 -21.15 -1.36 7.68
CA ASN A 134 -22.27 -1.83 8.53
C ASN A 134 -21.90 -1.91 10.01
N GLY A 135 -21.20 -0.89 10.54
CA GLY A 135 -20.79 -0.82 11.94
C GLY A 135 -19.64 -1.76 12.34
N LYS A 136 -19.08 -2.52 11.40
CA LYS A 136 -17.94 -3.42 11.64
C LYS A 136 -16.69 -2.97 10.90
N TYR A 137 -15.55 -3.39 11.39
CA TYR A 137 -14.25 -3.18 10.80
C TYR A 137 -13.73 -4.48 10.20
N TYR A 138 -13.23 -4.42 8.96
CA TYR A 138 -12.74 -5.55 8.20
C TYR A 138 -11.28 -5.27 7.84
N LEU A 139 -10.39 -6.12 8.30
CA LEU A 139 -8.96 -6.04 8.02
C LEU A 139 -8.57 -7.16 7.06
N ILE A 140 -8.41 -6.82 5.80
CA ILE A 140 -7.88 -7.72 4.78
C ILE A 140 -6.35 -7.63 4.84
N TYR A 141 -5.66 -8.76 4.81
CA TYR A 141 -4.21 -8.82 4.96
C TYR A 141 -3.61 -9.97 4.16
N MET A 142 -2.32 -9.90 3.94
CA MET A 142 -1.54 -11.04 3.47
C MET A 142 -0.88 -11.71 4.67
N GLY A 143 -0.87 -13.04 4.67
CA GLY A 143 -0.20 -13.82 5.70
C GLY A 143 0.64 -14.92 5.10
N SER A 144 1.61 -15.40 5.87
CA SER A 144 2.42 -16.55 5.53
C SER A 144 2.99 -17.23 6.77
N THR A 145 3.55 -18.42 6.58
CA THR A 145 4.21 -19.18 7.64
C THR A 145 5.39 -19.98 7.09
N HIS A 146 6.27 -20.38 7.98
CA HIS A 146 7.37 -21.32 7.73
C HIS A 146 7.66 -22.13 9.00
N PRO A 147 8.13 -23.37 8.89
CA PRO A 147 8.37 -24.25 10.04
C PRO A 147 9.70 -23.99 10.76
N PHE A 148 10.56 -23.15 10.20
CA PHE A 148 11.92 -22.94 10.69
C PHE A 148 11.99 -22.06 11.93
N ALA A 149 13.07 -22.17 12.68
CA ALA A 149 13.43 -21.20 13.72
C ALA A 149 13.63 -19.79 13.11
N GLU A 150 13.68 -18.77 13.95
CA GLU A 150 13.91 -17.40 13.50
C GLU A 150 15.29 -17.28 12.83
N PRO A 151 15.37 -16.71 11.60
CA PRO A 151 16.65 -16.59 10.91
C PRO A 151 17.50 -15.46 11.53
N THR A 152 18.81 -15.58 11.40
CA THR A 152 19.73 -14.46 11.57
C THR A 152 19.74 -13.56 10.32
N TYR A 153 20.31 -12.36 10.46
CA TYR A 153 20.46 -11.43 9.33
C TYR A 153 21.18 -12.08 8.12
N ALA A 154 22.28 -12.77 8.38
CA ALA A 154 23.09 -13.39 7.33
C ALA A 154 22.42 -14.62 6.66
N GLN A 155 21.56 -15.32 7.38
CA GLN A 155 20.84 -16.49 6.84
C GLN A 155 19.65 -16.09 5.95
N LEU A 156 19.15 -14.88 6.09
CA LEU A 156 17.93 -14.46 5.40
C LEU A 156 18.26 -13.80 4.05
N THR A 157 18.38 -14.61 3.02
CA THR A 157 18.52 -14.21 1.61
C THR A 157 17.25 -14.53 0.83
N LEU A 158 17.15 -14.02 -0.41
CA LEU A 158 16.00 -14.29 -1.30
C LEU A 158 15.82 -15.78 -1.60
N ASP A 159 16.90 -16.53 -1.67
CA ASP A 159 16.94 -17.95 -1.98
C ASP A 159 16.93 -18.84 -0.71
N SER A 160 16.84 -18.21 0.47
CA SER A 160 16.81 -18.95 1.72
C SER A 160 15.54 -19.79 1.85
N PRO A 161 15.59 -20.93 2.58
CA PRO A 161 14.41 -21.78 2.81
C PRO A 161 13.24 -21.01 3.42
N TRP A 162 13.51 -20.05 4.31
CA TRP A 162 12.49 -19.19 4.91
C TRP A 162 11.68 -18.44 3.85
N CYS A 163 12.36 -17.79 2.91
CA CYS A 163 11.72 -17.02 1.85
C CYS A 163 10.97 -17.90 0.87
N THR A 164 11.56 -19.01 0.47
CA THR A 164 10.93 -19.98 -0.45
C THR A 164 9.63 -20.52 0.12
N VAL A 165 9.66 -21.01 1.38
CA VAL A 165 8.49 -21.57 2.03
C VAL A 165 7.45 -20.51 2.36
N ALA A 166 7.86 -19.33 2.85
CA ALA A 166 6.92 -18.23 3.13
C ALA A 166 6.20 -17.75 1.87
N ARG A 167 6.88 -17.70 0.71
CA ARG A 167 6.26 -17.39 -0.58
C ARG A 167 5.22 -18.42 -1.00
N ALA A 168 5.57 -19.70 -0.90
CA ALA A 168 4.68 -20.80 -1.27
C ALA A 168 3.42 -20.87 -0.40
N ASN A 169 3.53 -20.47 0.87
CA ASN A 169 2.43 -20.45 1.84
C ASN A 169 1.65 -19.14 1.91
N LYS A 170 1.98 -18.15 1.10
CA LYS A 170 1.33 -16.84 1.14
C LYS A 170 -0.14 -16.92 0.74
N ARG A 171 -1.01 -16.32 1.57
CA ARG A 171 -2.46 -16.26 1.33
C ARG A 171 -3.00 -14.90 1.74
N ILE A 172 -4.24 -14.61 1.31
CA ILE A 172 -5.02 -13.45 1.75
C ILE A 172 -5.93 -13.92 2.88
N GLY A 173 -5.93 -13.16 3.97
CA GLY A 173 -6.78 -13.36 5.13
C GLY A 173 -7.74 -12.20 5.36
N LEU A 174 -8.73 -12.46 6.17
CA LEU A 174 -9.71 -11.49 6.63
C LEU A 174 -9.85 -11.62 8.15
N ALA A 175 -9.77 -10.48 8.84
CA ALA A 175 -10.15 -10.38 10.25
C ALA A 175 -11.26 -9.35 10.41
N VAL A 176 -12.13 -9.56 11.39
CA VAL A 176 -13.28 -8.70 11.67
C VAL A 176 -13.30 -8.32 13.14
N ALA A 177 -13.72 -7.07 13.41
CA ALA A 177 -13.93 -6.54 14.76
C ALA A 177 -15.09 -5.56 14.78
N ASP A 178 -15.68 -5.35 15.96
CA ASP A 178 -16.71 -4.34 16.18
C ASP A 178 -16.12 -2.95 16.48
N SER A 179 -14.83 -2.91 16.78
CA SER A 179 -14.06 -1.69 17.05
C SER A 179 -12.71 -1.74 16.33
N PRO A 180 -12.12 -0.57 15.94
CA PRO A 180 -10.78 -0.55 15.37
C PRO A 180 -9.69 -0.98 16.38
N TYR A 181 -10.00 -0.99 17.66
CA TYR A 181 -9.16 -1.51 18.73
C TYR A 181 -9.25 -3.04 18.88
N GLY A 182 -10.09 -3.71 18.10
CA GLY A 182 -10.34 -5.13 18.24
C GLY A 182 -11.40 -5.46 19.32
N PRO A 183 -11.41 -6.69 19.85
CA PRO A 183 -10.51 -7.80 19.45
C PRO A 183 -10.76 -8.27 18.01
N TRP A 184 -9.68 -8.60 17.30
CA TRP A 184 -9.74 -9.04 15.90
C TRP A 184 -9.96 -10.55 15.81
N LYS A 185 -11.07 -10.95 15.22
CA LYS A 185 -11.36 -12.36 14.91
C LYS A 185 -10.90 -12.65 13.48
N ARG A 186 -9.89 -13.50 13.31
CA ARG A 186 -9.46 -14.03 12.01
C ARG A 186 -10.46 -15.08 11.52
N LEU A 187 -10.87 -14.97 10.25
CA LEU A 187 -11.85 -15.84 9.61
C LEU A 187 -11.18 -16.93 8.78
#